data_461e465814cb5b467441b471ad13625f
#
_entry.id   461e465814cb5b467441b471ad13625f
#
_cell.length_a   1.000
_cell.length_b   1.000
_cell.length_c   1.000
_cell.angle_alpha   90.00
_cell.angle_beta   90.00
_cell.angle_gamma   90.00
#
_symmetry.space_group_name_H-M   'P 1'
#
loop_
_entity.id
_entity.type
_entity.pdbx_description
1 polymer ?
#
loop_
_entity_poly.entity_id
_entity_poly.type
_entity_poly.pdbx_seq_one_letter_code
_entity_poly.pdbx_strand_id
1 'polypeptide(L)'
;MAETCRQVFNVIGLNANRMALEWASAAEGPRFVELITKYVARIRGLGPLGSLEGEAPKEVLERRLEAALKAAETPKVRTAYGNVAKKLHETRDFAVYTPERISQEVGERILPTFRQELLSHDILLCLAGVKDQGKKTCSSGELMDLTGASSEELDKLLSALAKKGVIEGEAAGWSLKE
;
A
#
# COMPACT_ATOMS: atom_id res chain seq x y z
N MET A 1 7.38 -11.66 1.74
CA MET A 1 7.39 -10.31 2.36
C MET A 1 7.99 -9.25 1.43
N ALA A 2 9.26 -9.32 1.03
CA ALA A 2 9.89 -8.31 0.16
C ALA A 2 9.13 -8.06 -1.15
N GLU A 3 8.70 -9.12 -1.84
CA GLU A 3 7.90 -9.01 -3.06
C GLU A 3 6.56 -8.32 -2.82
N THR A 4 5.90 -8.61 -1.69
CA THR A 4 4.67 -7.90 -1.31
C THR A 4 4.93 -6.40 -1.15
N CYS A 5 5.99 -6.01 -0.44
CA CYS A 5 6.35 -4.60 -0.30
C CYS A 5 6.65 -3.94 -1.65
N ARG A 6 7.35 -4.63 -2.55
CA ARG A 6 7.64 -4.11 -3.91
C ARG A 6 6.36 -3.84 -4.69
N GLN A 7 5.42 -4.79 -4.69
CA GLN A 7 4.14 -4.62 -5.40
C GLN A 7 3.28 -3.54 -4.75
N VAL A 8 3.28 -3.44 -3.41
CA VAL A 8 2.59 -2.36 -2.68
C VAL A 8 3.17 -1.00 -3.06
N PHE A 9 4.50 -0.85 -3.11
CA PHE A 9 5.12 0.41 -3.53
C PHE A 9 4.64 0.83 -4.92
N ASN A 10 4.59 -0.10 -5.89
CA ASN A 10 4.05 0.21 -7.21
C ASN A 10 2.58 0.65 -7.15
N VAL A 11 1.76 0.02 -6.29
CA VAL A 11 0.33 0.38 -6.14
C VAL A 11 0.14 1.80 -5.60
N ILE A 12 0.95 2.20 -4.63
CA ILE A 12 0.85 3.55 -4.03
C ILE A 12 1.58 4.63 -4.84
N GLY A 13 2.25 4.25 -5.94
CA GLY A 13 2.98 5.17 -6.80
C GLY A 13 4.40 5.45 -6.35
N LEU A 14 4.96 4.63 -5.45
CA LEU A 14 6.35 4.71 -5.04
C LEU A 14 7.26 3.91 -5.96
N ASN A 15 8.46 4.44 -6.20
CA ASN A 15 9.48 3.69 -6.91
C ASN A 15 9.96 2.50 -6.07
N ALA A 16 9.69 1.27 -6.55
CA ALA A 16 10.04 0.04 -5.84
C ALA A 16 11.55 -0.13 -5.60
N ASN A 17 12.40 0.58 -6.35
CA ASN A 17 13.84 0.59 -6.14
C ASN A 17 14.29 1.33 -4.87
N ARG A 18 13.37 2.02 -4.18
CA ARG A 18 13.64 2.59 -2.83
C ARG A 18 13.77 1.52 -1.76
N MET A 19 13.36 0.28 -2.05
CA MET A 19 13.53 -0.86 -1.16
C MET A 19 14.47 -1.89 -1.78
N ALA A 20 15.35 -2.46 -0.98
CA ALA A 20 16.16 -3.62 -1.33
C ALA A 20 16.14 -4.65 -0.20
N LEU A 21 16.15 -5.91 -0.55
CA LEU A 21 16.44 -7.03 0.34
C LEU A 21 17.64 -7.77 -0.22
N GLU A 22 18.72 -7.74 0.51
CA GLU A 22 19.98 -8.38 0.15
C GLU A 22 20.45 -9.27 1.30
N TRP A 23 21.20 -10.31 0.96
CA TRP A 23 21.72 -11.26 1.93
C TRP A 23 23.24 -11.17 2.00
N ALA A 24 23.76 -11.01 3.20
CA ALA A 24 25.17 -11.12 3.49
C ALA A 24 25.37 -11.91 4.78
N SER A 25 26.35 -12.79 4.79
CA SER A 25 26.79 -13.48 6.01
C SER A 25 27.53 -12.51 6.93
N ALA A 26 27.49 -12.78 8.22
CA ALA A 26 28.29 -12.01 9.21
C ALA A 26 29.80 -12.04 8.92
N ALA A 27 30.31 -13.07 8.22
CA ALA A 27 31.69 -13.18 7.80
C ALA A 27 32.04 -12.42 6.50
N GLU A 28 31.01 -11.89 5.79
CA GLU A 28 31.18 -11.23 4.49
C GLU A 28 31.20 -9.69 4.61
N GLY A 29 32.01 -9.14 5.51
CA GLY A 29 32.14 -7.69 5.73
C GLY A 29 32.33 -6.86 4.46
N PRO A 30 33.27 -7.23 3.54
CA PRO A 30 33.47 -6.52 2.28
C PRO A 30 32.20 -6.49 1.40
N ARG A 31 31.48 -7.62 1.32
CA ARG A 31 30.22 -7.72 0.58
C ARG A 31 29.14 -6.81 1.17
N PHE A 32 29.02 -6.78 2.49
CA PHE A 32 28.09 -5.88 3.17
C PHE A 32 28.36 -4.42 2.82
N VAL A 33 29.63 -3.98 2.86
CA VAL A 33 30.02 -2.62 2.48
C VAL A 33 29.66 -2.32 1.02
N GLU A 34 29.90 -3.27 0.11
CA GLU A 34 29.54 -3.12 -1.30
C GLU A 34 28.02 -2.95 -1.49
N LEU A 35 27.19 -3.80 -0.85
CA LEU A 35 25.74 -3.76 -0.91
C LEU A 35 25.19 -2.42 -0.39
N ILE A 36 25.66 -1.98 0.77
CA ILE A 36 25.24 -0.68 1.35
C ILE A 36 25.68 0.48 0.46
N THR A 37 26.90 0.45 -0.07
CA THR A 37 27.40 1.51 -0.97
C THR A 37 26.54 1.61 -2.22
N LYS A 38 26.22 0.49 -2.86
CA LYS A 38 25.34 0.43 -4.03
C LYS A 38 23.93 0.94 -3.69
N TYR A 39 23.39 0.53 -2.54
CA TYR A 39 22.07 0.97 -2.11
C TYR A 39 22.01 2.47 -1.85
N VAL A 40 22.99 3.02 -1.13
CA VAL A 40 23.09 4.46 -0.89
C VAL A 40 23.21 5.26 -2.20
N ALA A 41 24.05 4.79 -3.14
CA ALA A 41 24.17 5.42 -4.45
C ALA A 41 22.83 5.40 -5.22
N ARG A 42 22.09 4.28 -5.16
CA ARG A 42 20.76 4.15 -5.75
C ARG A 42 19.76 5.15 -5.13
N ILE A 43 19.69 5.23 -3.81
CA ILE A 43 18.76 6.14 -3.12
C ILE A 43 19.13 7.61 -3.41
N ARG A 44 20.42 7.96 -3.45
CA ARG A 44 20.86 9.31 -3.85
C ARG A 44 20.45 9.63 -5.29
N GLY A 45 20.55 8.67 -6.21
CA GLY A 45 20.09 8.83 -7.60
C GLY A 45 18.59 9.00 -7.74
N LEU A 46 17.81 8.39 -6.84
CA LEU A 46 16.34 8.54 -6.79
C LEU A 46 15.92 9.90 -6.16
N GLY A 47 16.82 10.56 -5.44
CA GLY A 47 16.51 11.81 -4.78
C GLY A 47 15.50 11.69 -3.62
N PRO A 48 15.02 12.82 -3.08
CA PRO A 48 13.96 12.85 -2.07
C PRO A 48 12.68 12.16 -2.51
N LEU A 49 11.82 11.80 -1.55
CA LEU A 49 10.50 11.25 -1.86
C LEU A 49 9.70 12.26 -2.70
N GLY A 50 9.08 11.78 -3.77
CA GLY A 50 8.32 12.59 -4.73
C GLY A 50 9.15 13.13 -5.92
N SER A 51 10.49 12.96 -5.92
CA SER A 51 11.32 13.48 -7.01
C SER A 51 11.23 12.68 -8.30
N LEU A 52 11.03 11.37 -8.22
CA LEU A 52 10.98 10.44 -9.36
C LEU A 52 9.75 9.50 -9.30
N GLU A 53 8.78 9.83 -8.50
CA GLU A 53 7.53 9.07 -8.31
C GLU A 53 6.38 9.59 -9.21
N GLY A 54 6.71 10.21 -10.34
CA GLY A 54 5.72 10.77 -11.26
C GLY A 54 5.16 12.11 -10.79
N GLU A 55 3.93 12.42 -11.19
CA GLU A 55 3.29 13.71 -10.92
C GLU A 55 2.58 13.80 -9.56
N ALA A 56 2.56 12.70 -8.79
CA ALA A 56 1.85 12.71 -7.50
C ALA A 56 2.55 13.62 -6.48
N PRO A 57 1.86 14.59 -5.90
CA PRO A 57 2.41 15.42 -4.83
C PRO A 57 2.92 14.59 -3.66
N LYS A 58 3.94 15.09 -2.97
CA LYS A 58 4.56 14.40 -1.83
C LYS A 58 3.53 14.05 -0.74
N GLU A 59 2.61 14.97 -0.47
CA GLU A 59 1.54 14.81 0.52
C GLU A 59 0.60 13.64 0.18
N VAL A 60 0.33 13.42 -1.11
CA VAL A 60 -0.46 12.27 -1.59
C VAL A 60 0.30 10.96 -1.37
N LEU A 61 1.61 10.95 -1.64
CA LEU A 61 2.43 9.77 -1.40
C LEU A 61 2.56 9.44 0.10
N GLU A 62 2.72 10.45 0.95
CA GLU A 62 2.76 10.27 2.40
C GLU A 62 1.45 9.72 2.94
N ARG A 63 0.30 10.28 2.52
CA ARG A 63 -1.02 9.76 2.88
C ARG A 63 -1.23 8.32 2.43
N ARG A 64 -0.86 7.97 1.18
CA ARG A 64 -0.95 6.60 0.66
C ARG A 64 -0.03 5.64 1.40
N LEU A 65 1.15 6.07 1.82
CA LEU A 65 2.04 5.29 2.68
C LEU A 65 1.40 5.00 4.05
N GLU A 66 0.79 6.02 4.67
CA GLU A 66 0.06 5.84 5.92
C GLU A 66 -1.12 4.87 5.76
N ALA A 67 -1.90 5.03 4.68
CA ALA A 67 -2.99 4.11 4.35
C ALA A 67 -2.48 2.67 4.15
N ALA A 68 -1.33 2.50 3.48
CA ALA A 68 -0.70 1.20 3.26
C ALA A 68 -0.24 0.55 4.58
N LEU A 69 0.31 1.34 5.51
CA LEU A 69 0.68 0.86 6.84
C LEU A 69 -0.56 0.35 7.59
N LYS A 70 -1.63 1.16 7.63
CA LYS A 70 -2.90 0.75 8.25
C LYS A 70 -3.50 -0.50 7.60
N ALA A 71 -3.46 -0.60 6.27
CA ALA A 71 -3.92 -1.78 5.53
C ALA A 71 -3.13 -3.03 5.91
N ALA A 72 -1.80 -2.94 6.03
CA ALA A 72 -0.94 -4.06 6.40
C ALA A 72 -1.23 -4.62 7.81
N GLU A 73 -1.74 -3.79 8.71
CA GLU A 73 -2.11 -4.17 10.08
C GLU A 73 -3.47 -4.87 10.15
N THR A 74 -4.27 -4.84 9.09
CA THR A 74 -5.61 -5.42 9.09
C THR A 74 -5.58 -6.96 9.18
N PRO A 75 -6.50 -7.59 9.91
CA PRO A 75 -6.60 -9.04 9.98
C PRO A 75 -6.81 -9.69 8.62
N LYS A 76 -7.50 -9.03 7.69
CA LYS A 76 -7.77 -9.55 6.35
C LYS A 76 -6.48 -9.72 5.53
N VAL A 77 -5.62 -8.70 5.50
CA VAL A 77 -4.33 -8.75 4.80
C VAL A 77 -3.41 -9.79 5.44
N ARG A 78 -3.37 -9.83 6.78
CA ARG A 78 -2.58 -10.83 7.51
C ARG A 78 -3.05 -12.26 7.22
N THR A 79 -4.36 -12.48 7.15
CA THR A 79 -4.95 -13.78 6.80
C THR A 79 -4.64 -14.16 5.35
N ALA A 80 -4.79 -13.23 4.40
CA ALA A 80 -4.43 -13.48 3.00
C ALA A 80 -2.97 -13.90 2.87
N TYR A 81 -2.06 -13.21 3.57
CA TYR A 81 -0.65 -13.53 3.60
C TYR A 81 -0.38 -14.92 4.21
N GLY A 82 -1.01 -15.22 5.36
CA GLY A 82 -0.89 -16.52 6.03
C GLY A 82 -1.37 -17.67 5.16
N ASN A 83 -2.46 -17.50 4.41
CA ASN A 83 -2.99 -18.52 3.50
C ASN A 83 -2.01 -18.82 2.35
N VAL A 84 -1.39 -17.79 1.77
CA VAL A 84 -0.36 -17.97 0.72
C VAL A 84 0.86 -18.68 1.28
N ALA A 85 1.35 -18.24 2.44
CA ALA A 85 2.49 -18.87 3.11
C ALA A 85 2.20 -20.34 3.41
N LYS A 86 1.03 -20.66 3.98
CA LYS A 86 0.61 -22.03 4.27
C LYS A 86 0.60 -22.89 3.00
N LYS A 87 -0.03 -22.42 1.93
CA LYS A 87 -0.10 -23.13 0.65
C LYS A 87 1.28 -23.42 0.07
N LEU A 88 2.21 -22.47 0.13
CA LEU A 88 3.59 -22.68 -0.33
C LEU A 88 4.32 -23.70 0.54
N HIS A 89 4.13 -23.67 1.86
CA HIS A 89 4.74 -24.64 2.78
C HIS A 89 4.20 -26.07 2.65
N GLU A 90 2.96 -26.24 2.23
CA GLU A 90 2.34 -27.57 2.04
C GLU A 90 3.05 -28.39 0.95
N THR A 91 3.66 -27.76 -0.01
CA THR A 91 4.40 -28.44 -1.09
C THR A 91 5.66 -29.15 -0.58
N ARG A 92 6.26 -28.67 0.53
CA ARG A 92 7.54 -29.12 1.08
C ARG A 92 8.69 -29.18 0.05
N ASP A 93 8.51 -28.48 -1.07
CA ASP A 93 9.47 -28.39 -2.15
C ASP A 93 9.97 -26.96 -2.27
N PHE A 94 11.24 -26.73 -1.96
CA PHE A 94 11.83 -25.39 -2.04
C PHE A 94 12.04 -24.91 -3.48
N ALA A 95 12.04 -25.80 -4.46
CA ALA A 95 12.17 -25.44 -5.87
C ALA A 95 10.96 -24.62 -6.38
N VAL A 96 9.81 -24.69 -5.69
CA VAL A 96 8.62 -23.88 -6.04
C VAL A 96 8.73 -22.40 -5.64
N TYR A 97 9.73 -22.03 -4.82
CA TYR A 97 9.92 -20.63 -4.38
C TYR A 97 10.70 -19.80 -5.40
N THR A 98 10.36 -19.91 -6.67
CA THR A 98 10.92 -19.01 -7.68
C THR A 98 10.39 -17.60 -7.54
N PRO A 99 11.16 -16.55 -7.92
CA PRO A 99 10.70 -15.16 -7.88
C PRO A 99 9.38 -14.95 -8.63
N GLU A 100 9.22 -15.59 -9.78
CA GLU A 100 8.02 -15.50 -10.63
C GLU A 100 6.80 -16.08 -9.93
N ARG A 101 6.96 -17.27 -9.33
CA ARG A 101 5.86 -17.91 -8.58
C ARG A 101 5.44 -17.09 -7.37
N ILE A 102 6.41 -16.57 -6.62
CA ILE A 102 6.12 -15.70 -5.47
C ILE A 102 5.42 -14.42 -5.93
N SER A 103 5.89 -13.79 -7.01
CA SER A 103 5.28 -12.59 -7.56
C SER A 103 3.83 -12.84 -8.00
N GLN A 104 3.56 -13.95 -8.66
CA GLN A 104 2.23 -14.37 -9.07
C GLN A 104 1.30 -14.58 -7.87
N GLU A 105 1.70 -15.39 -6.88
CA GLU A 105 0.87 -15.67 -5.70
C GLU A 105 0.58 -14.39 -4.88
N VAL A 106 1.54 -13.47 -4.79
CA VAL A 106 1.32 -12.15 -4.16
C VAL A 106 0.32 -11.33 -4.96
N GLY A 107 0.50 -11.22 -6.27
CA GLY A 107 -0.36 -10.42 -7.16
C GLY A 107 -1.79 -10.92 -7.21
N GLU A 108 -2.00 -12.23 -7.25
CA GLU A 108 -3.33 -12.83 -7.38
C GLU A 108 -4.09 -12.94 -6.05
N ARG A 109 -3.41 -13.15 -4.92
CA ARG A 109 -4.03 -13.53 -3.66
C ARG A 109 -3.90 -12.53 -2.53
N ILE A 110 -2.82 -11.78 -2.48
CA ILE A 110 -2.59 -10.80 -1.41
C ILE A 110 -2.99 -9.41 -1.88
N LEU A 111 -2.52 -9.02 -3.06
CA LEU A 111 -2.65 -7.65 -3.56
C LEU A 111 -4.09 -7.17 -3.73
N PRO A 112 -5.07 -7.99 -4.20
CA PRO A 112 -6.47 -7.55 -4.29
C PRO A 112 -7.06 -7.17 -2.93
N THR A 113 -6.82 -8.00 -1.90
CA THR A 113 -7.24 -7.70 -0.52
C THR A 113 -6.53 -6.48 0.02
N PHE A 114 -5.22 -6.38 -0.23
CA PHE A 114 -4.43 -5.23 0.20
C PHE A 114 -4.93 -3.92 -0.43
N ARG A 115 -5.19 -3.89 -1.75
CA ARG A 115 -5.72 -2.73 -2.46
C ARG A 115 -7.06 -2.26 -1.90
N GLN A 116 -7.95 -3.18 -1.58
CA GLN A 116 -9.24 -2.87 -0.99
C GLN A 116 -9.09 -2.22 0.40
N GLU A 117 -8.25 -2.77 1.27
CA GLU A 117 -7.99 -2.21 2.60
C GLU A 117 -7.21 -0.88 2.49
N LEU A 118 -6.23 -0.78 1.58
CA LEU A 118 -5.51 0.45 1.27
C LEU A 118 -6.48 1.58 0.90
N LEU A 119 -7.36 1.35 -0.09
CA LEU A 119 -8.30 2.36 -0.55
C LEU A 119 -9.31 2.73 0.55
N SER A 120 -9.74 1.76 1.37
CA SER A 120 -10.60 2.04 2.53
C SER A 120 -9.92 3.00 3.52
N HIS A 121 -8.66 2.78 3.84
CA HIS A 121 -7.90 3.66 4.73
C HIS A 121 -7.54 4.99 4.09
N ASP A 122 -7.25 5.02 2.79
CA ASP A 122 -6.99 6.26 2.05
C ASP A 122 -8.21 7.18 2.05
N ILE A 123 -9.42 6.64 1.85
CA ILE A 123 -10.69 7.37 1.97
C ILE A 123 -10.84 7.97 3.38
N LEU A 124 -10.59 7.19 4.43
CA LEU A 124 -10.71 7.68 5.80
C LEU A 124 -9.71 8.80 6.11
N LEU A 125 -8.48 8.69 5.61
CA LEU A 125 -7.46 9.74 5.74
C LEU A 125 -7.83 11.00 4.95
N CYS A 126 -8.42 10.87 3.75
CA CYS A 126 -8.95 12.01 3.00
C CYS A 126 -10.05 12.73 3.78
N LEU A 127 -11.02 11.99 4.34
CA LEU A 127 -12.10 12.56 5.13
C LEU A 127 -11.59 13.25 6.41
N ALA A 128 -10.58 12.68 7.08
CA ALA A 128 -9.93 13.30 8.23
C ALA A 128 -9.25 14.63 7.84
N GLY A 129 -8.46 14.63 6.77
CA GLY A 129 -7.79 15.83 6.28
C GLY A 129 -8.76 16.94 5.85
N VAL A 130 -9.91 16.58 5.27
CA VAL A 130 -10.98 17.54 4.92
C VAL A 130 -11.60 18.16 6.19
N LYS A 131 -11.82 17.35 7.24
CA LYS A 131 -12.31 17.81 8.54
C LYS A 131 -11.33 18.78 9.20
N ASP A 132 -10.03 18.46 9.17
CA ASP A 132 -8.97 19.31 9.72
C ASP A 132 -8.87 20.68 9.02
N GLN A 133 -9.24 20.74 7.74
CA GLN A 133 -9.35 21.99 6.98
C GLN A 133 -10.64 22.76 7.24
N GLY A 134 -11.48 22.31 8.17
CA GLY A 134 -12.74 22.95 8.54
C GLY A 134 -13.91 22.67 7.60
N LYS A 135 -13.77 21.76 6.64
CA LYS A 135 -14.83 21.31 5.74
C LYS A 135 -15.57 20.13 6.37
N LYS A 136 -16.89 20.14 6.41
CA LYS A 136 -17.69 19.11 7.07
C LYS A 136 -17.81 17.83 6.26
N THR A 137 -17.90 17.92 4.94
CA THR A 137 -18.15 16.77 4.05
C THR A 137 -17.24 16.82 2.84
N CYS A 138 -17.03 15.66 2.21
CA CYS A 138 -16.32 15.51 0.96
C CYS A 138 -17.22 14.77 -0.03
N SER A 139 -17.39 15.31 -1.23
CA SER A 139 -18.21 14.68 -2.27
C SER A 139 -17.52 13.43 -2.83
N SER A 140 -18.30 12.52 -3.43
CA SER A 140 -17.73 11.33 -4.12
C SER A 140 -16.77 11.73 -5.24
N GLY A 141 -17.06 12.82 -5.97
CA GLY A 141 -16.16 13.35 -7.00
C GLY A 141 -14.80 13.76 -6.43
N GLU A 142 -14.80 14.55 -5.35
CA GLU A 142 -13.56 14.94 -4.67
C GLU A 142 -12.78 13.73 -4.13
N LEU A 143 -13.48 12.72 -3.59
CA LEU A 143 -12.83 11.49 -3.15
C LEU A 143 -12.21 10.72 -4.31
N MET A 144 -12.87 10.68 -5.48
CA MET A 144 -12.28 10.09 -6.69
C MET A 144 -11.00 10.81 -7.11
N ASP A 145 -11.03 12.15 -7.14
CA ASP A 145 -9.86 12.97 -7.49
C ASP A 145 -8.70 12.77 -6.50
N LEU A 146 -8.99 12.70 -5.21
CA LEU A 146 -7.99 12.53 -4.15
C LEU A 146 -7.37 11.13 -4.12
N THR A 147 -8.17 10.08 -4.32
CA THR A 147 -7.72 8.69 -4.20
C THR A 147 -7.30 8.08 -5.53
N GLY A 148 -7.84 8.57 -6.64
CA GLY A 148 -7.69 7.97 -7.96
C GLY A 148 -8.54 6.71 -8.16
N ALA A 149 -9.53 6.46 -7.28
CA ALA A 149 -10.43 5.32 -7.38
C ALA A 149 -11.46 5.50 -8.49
N SER A 150 -11.91 4.41 -9.10
CA SER A 150 -13.07 4.42 -9.98
C SER A 150 -14.36 4.64 -9.19
N SER A 151 -15.41 5.15 -9.85
CA SER A 151 -16.73 5.35 -9.21
C SER A 151 -17.26 4.06 -8.59
N GLU A 152 -17.17 2.95 -9.32
CA GLU A 152 -17.66 1.65 -8.85
C GLU A 152 -16.94 1.16 -7.59
N GLU A 153 -15.61 1.25 -7.55
CA GLU A 153 -14.81 0.88 -6.38
C GLU A 153 -15.14 1.77 -5.18
N LEU A 154 -15.26 3.08 -5.43
CA LEU A 154 -15.55 4.07 -4.39
C LEU A 154 -16.94 3.83 -3.79
N ASP A 155 -17.99 3.70 -4.61
CA ASP A 155 -19.37 3.49 -4.16
C ASP A 155 -19.51 2.21 -3.32
N LYS A 156 -18.84 1.13 -3.74
CA LYS A 156 -18.79 -0.12 -3.00
C LYS A 156 -18.15 0.04 -1.62
N LEU A 157 -17.03 0.76 -1.55
CA LEU A 157 -16.31 0.96 -0.29
C LEU A 157 -17.01 1.94 0.63
N LEU A 158 -17.56 3.05 0.11
CA LEU A 158 -18.34 4.00 0.89
C LEU A 158 -19.56 3.32 1.51
N SER A 159 -20.29 2.53 0.72
CA SER A 159 -21.42 1.72 1.23
C SER A 159 -20.99 0.75 2.33
N ALA A 160 -19.83 0.11 2.19
CA ALA A 160 -19.30 -0.81 3.19
C ALA A 160 -18.87 -0.10 4.47
N LEU A 161 -18.23 1.06 4.36
CA LEU A 161 -17.79 1.88 5.50
C LEU A 161 -18.99 2.49 6.25
N ALA A 162 -20.01 2.95 5.51
CA ALA A 162 -21.25 3.46 6.10
C ALA A 162 -22.02 2.35 6.87
N LYS A 163 -22.12 1.15 6.31
CA LYS A 163 -22.70 -0.03 7.01
C LYS A 163 -21.95 -0.38 8.28
N LYS A 164 -20.64 -0.15 8.35
CA LYS A 164 -19.83 -0.35 9.57
C LYS A 164 -19.99 0.81 10.57
N GLY A 165 -20.68 1.87 10.18
CA GLY A 165 -20.87 3.06 11.04
C GLY A 165 -19.60 3.89 11.24
N VAL A 166 -18.64 3.81 10.32
CA VAL A 166 -17.38 4.58 10.39
C VAL A 166 -17.52 5.92 9.70
N ILE A 167 -18.33 5.98 8.64
CA ILE A 167 -18.66 7.20 7.91
C ILE A 167 -20.18 7.37 7.82
N GLU A 168 -20.60 8.58 7.55
CA GLU A 168 -21.99 8.90 7.25
C GLU A 168 -22.07 9.68 5.94
N GLY A 169 -23.15 9.42 5.18
CA GLY A 169 -23.44 10.09 3.94
C GLY A 169 -24.55 11.10 4.13
N GLU A 170 -24.33 12.34 3.71
CA GLU A 170 -25.30 13.42 3.66
C GLU A 170 -25.54 13.85 2.22
N ALA A 171 -26.55 14.71 1.98
CA ALA A 171 -26.82 15.26 0.65
C ALA A 171 -25.61 16.03 0.06
N ALA A 172 -24.74 16.57 0.91
CA ALA A 172 -23.55 17.33 0.54
C ALA A 172 -22.28 16.46 0.36
N GLY A 173 -22.32 15.19 0.72
CA GLY A 173 -21.16 14.28 0.62
C GLY A 173 -21.00 13.36 1.83
N TRP A 174 -19.77 12.92 2.07
CA TRP A 174 -19.38 11.95 3.08
C TRP A 174 -18.55 12.60 4.18
N SER A 175 -18.74 12.15 5.41
CA SER A 175 -17.98 12.58 6.58
C SER A 175 -17.63 11.40 7.49
N LEU A 176 -16.64 11.59 8.35
CA LEU A 176 -16.37 10.64 9.44
C LEU A 176 -17.49 10.76 10.47
N LYS A 177 -17.96 9.62 10.93
CA LYS A 177 -18.93 9.58 12.04
C LYS A 177 -18.21 9.89 13.35
N GLU A 178 -18.84 10.74 14.18
CA GLU A 178 -18.33 11.08 15.51
C GLU A 178 -18.51 9.96 16.54
#